data_60249b086b8d72d2fe7193538e86bea2
#
_entry.id   60249b086b8d72d2fe7193538e86bea2
#
_cell.length_a   1.000
_cell.length_b   1.000
_cell.length_c   1.000
_cell.angle_alpha   90.00
_cell.angle_beta   90.00
_cell.angle_gamma   90.00
#
_symmetry.space_group_name_H-M   'P 1'
#
loop_
_entity.id
_entity.type
_entity.pdbx_description
1 polymer ?
#
loop_
_entity_poly.entity_id
_entity_poly.type
_entity_poly.pdbx_seq_one_letter_code
_entity_poly.pdbx_strand_id
1 'polypeptide(L)'
;GWSVATSGGSTADLYPNDSAAENFGGANVNGGFPIATGFYANGGVFNPSQTHIYIAIRRGPMKVPTLGTSVFGLSARSGTGANATVTGGQTDDAVIIKNRGSAVASLFSSRLTGTGYLVTSTDAAEVAAGVTILQANPWDVMDGVKVGTTSTITNASANTFINYLFRRAPSFFDEVCYTGTGVAGRTVTHNLTV
;
A
#
# COMPACT_ATOMS: atom_id res chain seq x y z
N GLY A 1 17.26 -3.32 -11.68
CA GLY A 1 17.48 -3.40 -10.25
C GLY A 1 16.23 -3.09 -9.50
N TRP A 2 15.92 -3.85 -8.49
CA TRP A 2 14.82 -3.55 -7.57
C TRP A 2 15.38 -2.64 -6.50
N SER A 3 14.87 -1.44 -6.39
CA SER A 3 15.13 -0.59 -5.25
C SER A 3 14.06 -0.85 -4.22
N VAL A 4 14.42 -1.45 -3.09
CA VAL A 4 13.52 -1.61 -1.94
C VAL A 4 13.82 -0.47 -0.98
N ALA A 5 12.86 0.45 -0.82
CA ALA A 5 12.96 1.47 0.21
C ALA A 5 12.80 0.81 1.58
N THR A 6 13.87 0.71 2.35
CA THR A 6 13.80 0.34 3.76
C THR A 6 13.49 1.57 4.61
N SER A 7 12.70 1.42 5.66
CA SER A 7 12.43 2.49 6.62
C SER A 7 13.74 2.90 7.29
N GLY A 8 14.26 4.05 6.95
CA GLY A 8 15.56 4.54 7.43
C GLY A 8 16.37 5.25 6.36
N GLY A 9 15.81 5.40 5.17
CA GLY A 9 16.41 6.22 4.11
C GLY A 9 17.57 5.55 3.37
N SER A 10 17.74 4.24 3.46
CA SER A 10 18.71 3.52 2.63
C SER A 10 18.01 2.80 1.49
N THR A 11 18.42 3.05 0.26
CA THR A 11 18.04 2.28 -0.92
C THR A 11 19.12 1.27 -1.24
N ALA A 12 18.72 0.09 -1.69
CA ALA A 12 19.65 -0.89 -2.20
C ALA A 12 19.87 -0.62 -3.69
N ASP A 13 21.10 -0.47 -4.10
CA ASP A 13 21.51 -0.26 -5.49
C ASP A 13 22.15 -1.52 -6.05
N LEU A 14 21.64 -1.99 -7.17
CA LEU A 14 22.21 -3.09 -7.93
C LEU A 14 22.84 -2.55 -9.22
N TYR A 15 24.08 -2.86 -9.44
CA TYR A 15 24.82 -2.47 -10.63
C TYR A 15 24.82 -3.62 -11.66
N PRO A 16 24.02 -3.53 -12.74
CA PRO A 16 23.84 -4.65 -13.68
C PRO A 16 25.11 -5.04 -14.46
N ASN A 17 26.11 -4.17 -14.47
CA ASN A 17 27.39 -4.35 -15.18
C ASN A 17 28.56 -4.65 -14.22
N ASP A 18 28.29 -4.93 -12.97
CA ASP A 18 29.28 -5.23 -11.96
C ASP A 18 28.95 -6.55 -11.25
N SER A 19 29.96 -7.27 -10.83
CA SER A 19 29.85 -8.48 -10.01
C SER A 19 29.76 -8.17 -8.51
N ALA A 20 29.75 -6.88 -8.13
CA ALA A 20 29.59 -6.46 -6.75
C ALA A 20 28.25 -6.89 -6.18
N ALA A 21 28.24 -7.23 -4.89
CA ALA A 21 27.00 -7.48 -4.16
C ALA A 21 26.14 -6.22 -4.12
N GLU A 22 24.84 -6.40 -3.95
CA GLU A 22 23.90 -5.31 -3.69
C GLU A 22 24.41 -4.42 -2.55
N ASN A 23 24.54 -3.13 -2.83
CA ASN A 23 25.04 -2.17 -1.86
C ASN A 23 23.87 -1.53 -1.10
N PHE A 24 23.80 -1.76 0.18
CA PHE A 24 22.95 -1.01 1.10
C PHE A 24 23.68 0.27 1.51
N GLY A 25 23.48 1.35 0.77
CA GLY A 25 24.12 2.62 1.01
C GLY A 25 23.87 3.14 2.43
N GLY A 26 24.94 3.61 3.07
CA GLY A 26 24.87 4.41 4.30
C GLY A 26 24.09 5.70 4.09
N ALA A 27 23.99 6.55 5.10
CA ALA A 27 23.11 7.72 5.26
C ALA A 27 22.99 8.75 4.10
N ASN A 28 23.62 8.53 2.98
CA ASN A 28 23.51 9.33 1.75
C ASN A 28 22.84 8.49 0.66
N VAL A 29 21.55 8.43 0.71
CA VAL A 29 20.72 7.66 -0.19
C VAL A 29 20.65 8.36 -1.54
N ASN A 30 21.41 7.86 -2.46
CA ASN A 30 21.56 8.43 -3.80
C ASN A 30 20.71 7.70 -4.85
N GLY A 31 19.80 6.85 -4.43
CA GLY A 31 18.93 6.09 -5.31
C GLY A 31 17.56 6.71 -5.55
N GLY A 32 16.82 6.12 -6.46
CA GLY A 32 15.42 6.45 -6.71
C GLY A 32 14.48 5.46 -6.05
N PHE A 33 13.32 5.90 -5.61
CA PHE A 33 12.29 5.01 -5.12
C PHE A 33 10.99 5.15 -5.96
N PRO A 34 10.26 4.05 -6.16
CA PRO A 34 9.04 4.08 -6.95
C PRO A 34 7.94 4.86 -6.25
N ILE A 35 7.18 5.61 -7.03
CA ILE A 35 5.95 6.30 -6.62
C ILE A 35 4.79 5.87 -7.52
N ALA A 36 3.58 6.23 -7.18
CA ALA A 36 2.39 5.80 -7.92
C ALA A 36 2.41 6.16 -9.42
N THR A 37 3.06 7.25 -9.78
CA THR A 37 3.10 7.78 -11.16
C THR A 37 4.48 7.70 -11.83
N GLY A 38 5.47 7.10 -11.17
CA GLY A 38 6.82 7.06 -11.68
C GLY A 38 7.83 6.63 -10.62
N PHE A 39 8.92 7.36 -10.51
CA PHE A 39 9.90 7.20 -9.45
C PHE A 39 10.44 8.57 -9.03
N TYR A 40 10.84 8.67 -7.79
CA TYR A 40 11.50 9.84 -7.26
C TYR A 40 13.00 9.69 -7.43
N ALA A 41 13.63 10.60 -8.15
CA ALA A 41 15.08 10.65 -8.32
C ALA A 41 15.68 11.51 -7.22
N ASN A 42 16.53 10.94 -6.39
CA ASN A 42 17.24 11.67 -5.35
C ASN A 42 18.69 11.93 -5.78
N GLY A 43 19.30 13.00 -5.23
CA GLY A 43 20.65 13.43 -5.59
C GLY A 43 21.73 12.34 -5.48
N GLY A 44 22.89 12.61 -6.00
CA GLY A 44 24.01 11.68 -6.00
C GLY A 44 24.08 10.86 -7.29
N VAL A 45 23.34 9.76 -7.42
CA VAL A 45 23.30 8.97 -8.66
C VAL A 45 22.55 9.72 -9.78
N PHE A 46 21.54 10.51 -9.42
CA PHE A 46 20.78 11.35 -10.36
C PHE A 46 21.22 12.80 -10.27
N ASN A 47 22.45 13.08 -10.70
CA ASN A 47 22.99 14.43 -10.74
C ASN A 47 22.16 15.30 -11.70
N PRO A 48 21.60 16.45 -11.27
CA PRO A 48 20.76 17.32 -12.10
C PRO A 48 21.50 17.92 -13.31
N SER A 49 22.83 17.89 -13.32
CA SER A 49 23.66 18.39 -14.42
C SER A 49 23.99 17.33 -15.48
N GLN A 50 23.44 16.11 -15.37
CA GLN A 50 23.71 15.02 -16.29
C GLN A 50 22.43 14.53 -16.96
N THR A 51 22.58 13.99 -18.17
CA THR A 51 21.48 13.31 -18.86
C THR A 51 21.44 11.86 -18.41
N HIS A 52 20.29 11.44 -17.91
CA HIS A 52 20.05 10.07 -17.46
C HIS A 52 19.10 9.34 -18.39
N ILE A 53 19.39 8.08 -18.65
CA ILE A 53 18.49 7.16 -19.35
C ILE A 53 17.93 6.20 -18.29
N TYR A 54 16.63 6.04 -18.26
CA TYR A 54 15.98 5.10 -17.35
C TYR A 54 15.06 4.14 -18.11
N ILE A 55 14.86 2.96 -17.53
CA ILE A 55 13.86 1.99 -17.99
C ILE A 55 12.85 1.83 -16.86
N ALA A 56 11.61 2.21 -17.12
CA ALA A 56 10.50 2.01 -16.21
C ALA A 56 9.56 0.96 -16.81
N ILE A 57 9.48 -0.19 -16.15
CA ILE A 57 8.57 -1.26 -16.56
C ILE A 57 7.36 -1.23 -15.63
N ARG A 58 6.25 -0.70 -16.13
CA ARG A 58 4.98 -0.81 -15.43
C ARG A 58 4.48 -2.25 -15.54
N ARG A 59 3.90 -2.76 -14.46
CA ARG A 59 3.02 -3.93 -14.57
C ARG A 59 2.06 -3.69 -15.73
N GLY A 60 1.96 -4.61 -16.67
CA GLY A 60 1.11 -4.49 -17.86
C GLY A 60 -0.33 -4.14 -17.51
N PRO A 61 -1.18 -3.81 -18.49
CA PRO A 61 -2.57 -3.49 -18.23
C PRO A 61 -3.18 -4.64 -17.42
N MET A 62 -3.81 -4.29 -16.30
CA MET A 62 -4.47 -5.30 -15.47
C MET A 62 -5.55 -5.98 -16.31
N LYS A 63 -5.46 -7.30 -16.39
CA LYS A 63 -6.47 -8.11 -17.08
C LYS A 63 -7.80 -7.96 -16.36
N VAL A 64 -8.88 -7.83 -17.10
CA VAL A 64 -10.24 -7.93 -16.53
C VAL A 64 -10.35 -9.27 -15.79
N PRO A 65 -10.75 -9.27 -14.51
CA PRO A 65 -10.84 -10.49 -13.74
C PRO A 65 -11.94 -11.38 -14.27
N THR A 66 -11.69 -12.67 -14.32
CA THR A 66 -12.68 -13.68 -14.71
C THR A 66 -13.21 -14.47 -13.51
N LEU A 67 -12.56 -14.33 -12.36
CA LEU A 67 -12.93 -14.98 -11.11
C LEU A 67 -12.95 -13.95 -9.98
N GLY A 68 -14.02 -13.93 -9.20
CA GLY A 68 -14.15 -13.04 -8.04
C GLY A 68 -13.05 -13.23 -7.00
N THR A 69 -12.62 -14.47 -6.80
CA THR A 69 -11.54 -14.83 -5.86
C THR A 69 -10.15 -14.31 -6.27
N SER A 70 -9.99 -13.82 -7.49
CA SER A 70 -8.74 -13.19 -7.94
C SER A 70 -8.65 -11.69 -7.60
N VAL A 71 -9.76 -11.10 -7.11
CA VAL A 71 -9.87 -9.65 -6.87
C VAL A 71 -10.50 -9.31 -5.53
N PHE A 72 -11.13 -10.27 -4.89
CA PHE A 72 -11.75 -10.13 -3.57
C PHE A 72 -11.36 -11.29 -2.67
N GLY A 73 -10.80 -10.96 -1.50
CA GLY A 73 -10.46 -11.88 -0.45
C GLY A 73 -11.25 -11.62 0.83
N LEU A 74 -11.59 -12.67 1.55
CA LEU A 74 -12.23 -12.61 2.85
C LEU A 74 -11.39 -13.39 3.85
N SER A 75 -10.96 -12.74 4.93
CA SER A 75 -10.14 -13.36 5.96
C SER A 75 -10.75 -13.14 7.34
N ALA A 76 -11.17 -14.22 7.98
CA ALA A 76 -11.58 -14.20 9.38
C ALA A 76 -10.45 -14.71 10.26
N ARG A 77 -10.10 -13.97 11.32
CA ARG A 77 -8.97 -14.31 12.18
C ARG A 77 -9.16 -13.85 13.62
N SER A 78 -8.39 -14.41 14.52
CA SER A 78 -8.19 -13.88 15.87
C SER A 78 -7.03 -12.87 15.85
N GLY A 79 -7.14 -11.81 16.64
CA GLY A 79 -6.05 -10.89 16.88
C GLY A 79 -4.93 -11.57 17.67
N THR A 80 -3.70 -11.24 17.31
CA THR A 80 -2.51 -11.85 17.92
C THR A 80 -1.89 -10.98 19.02
N GLY A 81 -2.22 -9.69 19.06
CA GLY A 81 -1.53 -8.72 19.92
C GLY A 81 -0.07 -8.48 19.56
N ALA A 82 0.38 -8.98 18.42
CA ALA A 82 1.73 -8.86 17.88
C ALA A 82 1.66 -8.46 16.39
N ASN A 83 2.75 -7.97 15.83
CA ASN A 83 2.82 -7.69 14.41
C ASN A 83 2.40 -8.89 13.58
N ALA A 84 1.52 -8.69 12.62
CA ALA A 84 1.00 -9.75 11.77
C ALA A 84 0.74 -9.25 10.34
N THR A 85 0.65 -10.16 9.39
CA THR A 85 0.16 -9.90 8.05
C THR A 85 -1.23 -10.53 7.90
N VAL A 86 -2.16 -9.76 7.39
CA VAL A 86 -3.49 -10.22 7.01
C VAL A 86 -3.45 -10.52 5.52
N THR A 87 -3.68 -11.77 5.14
CA THR A 87 -3.58 -12.22 3.76
C THR A 87 -4.94 -12.43 3.13
N GLY A 88 -5.05 -12.12 1.84
CA GLY A 88 -6.26 -12.32 1.03
C GLY A 88 -6.12 -13.41 -0.04
N GLY A 89 -4.93 -13.99 -0.20
CA GLY A 89 -4.64 -14.95 -1.25
C GLY A 89 -4.33 -14.30 -2.61
N GLN A 90 -4.12 -13.01 -2.63
CA GLN A 90 -3.89 -12.20 -3.82
C GLN A 90 -3.08 -10.95 -3.47
N THR A 91 -2.64 -10.20 -4.48
CA THR A 91 -2.05 -8.88 -4.24
C THR A 91 -3.17 -7.89 -3.93
N ASP A 92 -3.30 -7.53 -2.65
CA ASP A 92 -4.36 -6.63 -2.21
C ASP A 92 -3.94 -5.15 -2.33
N ASP A 93 -4.89 -4.31 -2.69
CA ASP A 93 -4.70 -2.87 -2.86
C ASP A 93 -5.49 -2.05 -1.83
N ALA A 94 -6.55 -2.62 -1.26
CA ALA A 94 -7.35 -2.00 -0.20
C ALA A 94 -7.88 -3.05 0.77
N VAL A 95 -8.16 -2.62 2.00
CA VAL A 95 -8.72 -3.46 3.06
C VAL A 95 -9.75 -2.71 3.88
N ILE A 96 -10.83 -3.40 4.23
CA ILE A 96 -11.71 -3.01 5.33
C ILE A 96 -11.51 -4.02 6.45
N ILE A 97 -11.16 -3.54 7.64
CA ILE A 97 -10.99 -4.37 8.84
C ILE A 97 -12.11 -4.03 9.82
N LYS A 98 -12.84 -5.05 10.26
CA LYS A 98 -13.87 -4.94 11.30
C LYS A 98 -13.59 -5.88 12.45
N ASN A 99 -13.54 -5.32 13.65
CA ASN A 99 -13.56 -6.10 14.89
C ASN A 99 -14.97 -6.67 15.09
N ARG A 100 -15.07 -7.97 15.29
CA ARG A 100 -16.32 -8.70 15.52
C ARG A 100 -16.62 -8.90 17.00
N GLY A 101 -15.60 -8.81 17.86
CA GLY A 101 -15.68 -9.04 19.30
C GLY A 101 -15.94 -7.80 20.13
N SER A 102 -15.85 -6.60 19.53
CA SER A 102 -16.02 -5.32 20.25
C SER A 102 -16.69 -4.28 19.39
N ALA A 103 -17.42 -3.38 20.04
CA ALA A 103 -18.10 -2.24 19.39
C ALA A 103 -17.11 -1.11 19.11
N VAL A 104 -16.24 -1.31 18.16
CA VAL A 104 -15.27 -0.32 17.68
C VAL A 104 -15.48 -0.01 16.20
N ALA A 105 -14.96 1.12 15.75
CA ALA A 105 -15.02 1.56 14.38
C ALA A 105 -14.39 0.53 13.41
N SER A 106 -14.81 0.57 12.16
CA SER A 106 -14.16 -0.16 11.07
C SER A 106 -13.13 0.72 10.41
N LEU A 107 -12.02 0.13 10.02
CA LEU A 107 -10.92 0.79 9.32
C LEU A 107 -11.00 0.49 7.83
N PHE A 108 -10.81 1.50 6.99
CA PHE A 108 -10.46 1.36 5.58
C PHE A 108 -9.05 1.90 5.37
N SER A 109 -8.21 1.15 4.71
CA SER A 109 -6.88 1.59 4.27
C SER A 109 -6.56 0.99 2.91
N SER A 110 -5.68 1.65 2.17
CA SER A 110 -5.30 1.24 0.82
C SER A 110 -3.83 1.57 0.53
N ARG A 111 -3.35 1.09 -0.62
CA ARG A 111 -2.03 1.50 -1.13
C ARG A 111 -1.96 3.00 -1.43
N LEU A 112 -3.08 3.66 -1.71
CA LEU A 112 -3.12 5.10 -1.97
C LEU A 112 -3.07 5.92 -0.68
N THR A 113 -3.65 5.42 0.42
CA THR A 113 -3.53 6.05 1.74
C THR A 113 -2.20 5.74 2.42
N GLY A 114 -1.47 4.73 1.92
CA GLY A 114 -0.18 4.34 2.47
C GLY A 114 -0.28 3.88 3.93
N THR A 115 0.27 4.66 4.86
CA THR A 115 0.16 4.43 6.31
C THR A 115 -1.10 5.05 6.91
N GLY A 116 -1.90 5.79 6.12
CA GLY A 116 -3.15 6.38 6.55
C GLY A 116 -4.31 5.40 6.54
N TYR A 117 -5.38 5.77 7.23
CA TYR A 117 -6.65 5.06 7.18
C TYR A 117 -7.84 6.00 7.38
N LEU A 118 -8.97 5.58 6.87
CA LEU A 118 -10.28 6.22 7.10
C LEU A 118 -11.09 5.38 8.10
N VAL A 119 -11.86 6.06 8.94
CA VAL A 119 -12.84 5.44 9.83
C VAL A 119 -14.18 5.43 9.12
N THR A 120 -14.68 4.25 8.75
CA THR A 120 -15.86 4.13 7.87
C THR A 120 -17.19 4.50 8.57
N SER A 121 -17.17 4.70 9.87
CA SER A 121 -18.38 5.04 10.68
C SER A 121 -18.43 6.49 11.12
N THR A 122 -17.51 7.33 10.66
CA THR A 122 -17.47 8.76 11.02
C THR A 122 -17.16 9.59 9.77
N ASP A 123 -17.36 10.91 9.90
CA ASP A 123 -16.98 11.95 8.93
C ASP A 123 -15.59 12.54 9.22
N ALA A 124 -14.80 11.86 10.07
CA ALA A 124 -13.46 12.31 10.43
C ALA A 124 -12.52 12.26 9.21
N ALA A 125 -11.57 13.18 9.19
CA ALA A 125 -10.49 13.18 8.19
C ALA A 125 -9.65 11.89 8.29
N GLU A 126 -8.88 11.63 7.23
CA GLU A 126 -7.89 10.55 7.21
C GLU A 126 -6.94 10.68 8.41
N VAL A 127 -6.69 9.56 9.07
CA VAL A 127 -5.83 9.48 10.24
C VAL A 127 -4.53 8.79 9.86
N ALA A 128 -3.39 9.37 10.23
CA ALA A 128 -2.11 8.68 10.13
C ALA A 128 -2.09 7.50 11.11
N ALA A 129 -1.89 6.29 10.60
CA ALA A 129 -1.81 5.11 11.45
C ALA A 129 -0.51 5.13 12.27
N GLY A 130 -0.65 5.00 13.59
CA GLY A 130 0.48 4.61 14.41
C GLY A 130 0.82 3.13 14.17
N VAL A 131 2.06 2.75 14.44
CA VAL A 131 2.58 1.37 14.25
C VAL A 131 1.82 0.29 15.04
N THR A 132 1.00 0.69 15.98
CA THR A 132 0.09 -0.20 16.73
C THR A 132 -1.15 -0.59 15.95
N ILE A 133 -1.57 0.21 14.95
CA ILE A 133 -2.75 0.00 14.09
C ILE A 133 -2.34 -0.70 12.81
N LEU A 134 -1.49 -0.04 12.02
CA LEU A 134 -0.83 -0.58 10.83
C LEU A 134 0.67 -0.48 11.02
N GLN A 135 1.44 -1.45 10.57
CA GLN A 135 2.90 -1.37 10.65
C GLN A 135 3.43 -0.27 9.73
N ALA A 136 4.70 0.11 9.93
CA ALA A 136 5.41 0.91 8.94
C ALA A 136 5.38 0.17 7.58
N ASN A 137 5.07 0.91 6.51
CA ASN A 137 4.91 0.34 5.17
C ASN A 137 3.93 -0.86 5.13
N PRO A 138 2.67 -0.66 5.51
CA PRO A 138 1.73 -1.75 5.71
C PRO A 138 1.43 -2.52 4.43
N TRP A 139 1.63 -1.91 3.27
CA TRP A 139 1.37 -2.46 1.94
C TRP A 139 2.61 -3.03 1.24
N ASP A 140 3.75 -3.05 1.92
CA ASP A 140 5.00 -3.65 1.41
C ASP A 140 4.99 -5.17 1.62
N VAL A 141 4.00 -5.81 1.04
CA VAL A 141 3.81 -7.26 0.98
C VAL A 141 3.13 -7.63 -0.34
N MET A 142 3.39 -8.84 -0.82
CA MET A 142 2.79 -9.35 -2.07
C MET A 142 1.35 -9.78 -1.87
N ASP A 143 0.97 -10.17 -0.67
CA ASP A 143 -0.36 -10.66 -0.32
C ASP A 143 -0.79 -10.02 1.01
N GLY A 144 -1.83 -9.18 0.94
CA GLY A 144 -2.46 -8.63 2.11
C GLY A 144 -1.92 -7.30 2.62
N VAL A 145 -2.02 -7.10 3.93
CA VAL A 145 -1.63 -5.88 4.64
C VAL A 145 -1.02 -6.20 6.00
N LYS A 146 0.01 -5.46 6.39
CA LYS A 146 0.66 -5.60 7.71
C LYS A 146 -0.10 -4.81 8.77
N VAL A 147 -0.61 -5.48 9.78
CA VAL A 147 -1.28 -4.88 10.94
C VAL A 147 -0.34 -4.81 12.14
N GLY A 148 -0.57 -3.79 12.97
CA GLY A 148 0.23 -3.53 14.15
C GLY A 148 -0.06 -4.46 15.33
N THR A 149 0.42 -4.07 16.52
CA THR A 149 0.49 -4.99 17.67
C THR A 149 -0.80 -5.09 18.48
N THR A 150 -1.37 -3.97 18.93
CA THR A 150 -2.33 -4.01 20.05
C THR A 150 -3.64 -3.26 19.81
N SER A 151 -3.86 -2.75 18.61
CA SER A 151 -5.05 -1.96 18.33
C SER A 151 -6.33 -2.80 18.35
N THR A 152 -7.33 -2.35 19.11
CA THR A 152 -8.67 -2.94 19.10
C THR A 152 -9.36 -2.85 17.73
N ILE A 153 -8.91 -1.92 16.88
CA ILE A 153 -9.44 -1.75 15.52
C ILE A 153 -8.90 -2.83 14.59
N THR A 154 -7.63 -3.27 14.77
CA THR A 154 -6.98 -4.14 13.80
C THR A 154 -6.46 -5.47 14.33
N ASN A 155 -5.89 -5.54 15.55
CA ASN A 155 -5.16 -6.75 15.95
C ASN A 155 -5.04 -7.01 17.45
N ALA A 156 -5.87 -6.42 18.30
CA ALA A 156 -5.84 -6.71 19.74
C ALA A 156 -6.04 -8.20 20.00
N SER A 157 -5.25 -8.76 20.93
CA SER A 157 -5.38 -10.13 21.40
C SER A 157 -6.79 -10.39 21.93
N ALA A 158 -7.26 -11.63 21.83
CA ALA A 158 -8.59 -12.10 22.23
C ALA A 158 -9.78 -11.49 21.45
N ASN A 159 -9.57 -10.60 20.52
CA ASN A 159 -10.62 -10.10 19.61
C ASN A 159 -10.63 -10.92 18.31
N THR A 160 -11.80 -11.02 17.71
CA THR A 160 -11.97 -11.63 16.39
C THR A 160 -12.22 -10.55 15.35
N PHE A 161 -11.64 -10.72 14.18
CA PHE A 161 -11.71 -9.76 13.07
C PHE A 161 -12.22 -10.41 11.81
N ILE A 162 -12.88 -9.63 10.98
CA ILE A 162 -13.16 -9.93 9.59
C ILE A 162 -12.46 -8.88 8.73
N ASN A 163 -11.77 -9.32 7.69
CA ASN A 163 -11.04 -8.46 6.77
C ASN A 163 -11.57 -8.69 5.37
N TYR A 164 -11.97 -7.62 4.70
CA TYR A 164 -12.40 -7.58 3.32
C TYR A 164 -11.25 -6.99 2.52
N LEU A 165 -10.63 -7.78 1.66
CA LEU A 165 -9.47 -7.41 0.91
C LEU A 165 -9.83 -7.27 -0.57
N PHE A 166 -9.38 -6.18 -1.18
CA PHE A 166 -9.72 -5.82 -2.55
C PHE A 166 -8.46 -5.63 -3.37
N ARG A 167 -8.47 -6.19 -4.58
CA ARG A 167 -7.47 -5.93 -5.58
C ARG A 167 -8.03 -4.99 -6.65
N ARG A 168 -7.29 -3.94 -7.01
CA ARG A 168 -7.66 -3.06 -8.11
C ARG A 168 -7.63 -3.85 -9.42
N ALA A 169 -8.74 -3.81 -10.13
CA ALA A 169 -8.88 -4.45 -11.42
C ALA A 169 -9.95 -3.73 -12.25
N PRO A 170 -9.79 -3.63 -13.59
CA PRO A 170 -10.81 -3.09 -14.47
C PRO A 170 -12.13 -3.79 -14.26
N SER A 171 -13.22 -3.05 -14.32
CA SER A 171 -14.60 -3.54 -14.17
C SER A 171 -14.94 -4.16 -12.80
N PHE A 172 -14.05 -4.05 -11.82
CA PHE A 172 -14.29 -4.61 -10.49
C PHE A 172 -14.13 -3.59 -9.36
N PHE A 173 -12.93 -3.07 -9.15
CA PHE A 173 -12.62 -2.14 -8.07
C PHE A 173 -11.57 -1.14 -8.52
N ASP A 174 -11.85 0.12 -8.27
CA ASP A 174 -10.89 1.21 -8.45
C ASP A 174 -11.00 2.19 -7.29
N GLU A 175 -9.90 2.83 -6.99
CA GLU A 175 -9.78 3.86 -5.98
C GLU A 175 -9.09 5.07 -6.61
N VAL A 176 -9.72 6.23 -6.49
CA VAL A 176 -9.25 7.48 -7.09
C VAL A 176 -9.19 8.57 -6.03
N CYS A 177 -7.99 9.08 -5.79
CA CYS A 177 -7.79 10.27 -4.97
C CYS A 177 -7.83 11.52 -5.86
N TYR A 178 -8.54 12.55 -5.42
CA TYR A 178 -8.60 13.82 -6.16
C TYR A 178 -8.69 15.00 -5.20
N THR A 179 -8.23 16.16 -5.66
CA THR A 179 -8.39 17.42 -4.92
C THR A 179 -9.68 18.11 -5.33
N GLY A 180 -10.52 18.45 -4.37
CA GLY A 180 -11.73 19.25 -4.63
C GLY A 180 -11.38 20.62 -5.21
N THR A 181 -12.16 21.08 -6.18
CA THR A 181 -11.97 22.41 -6.83
C THR A 181 -13.00 23.44 -6.39
N GLY A 182 -14.02 23.03 -5.62
CA GLY A 182 -15.16 23.89 -5.26
C GLY A 182 -16.12 24.20 -6.42
N VAL A 183 -15.88 23.62 -7.61
CA VAL A 183 -16.73 23.83 -8.80
C VAL A 183 -17.70 22.66 -8.95
N ALA A 184 -18.99 22.98 -9.11
CA ALA A 184 -20.02 21.97 -9.38
C ALA A 184 -19.84 21.34 -10.78
N GLY A 185 -20.28 20.08 -10.93
CA GLY A 185 -20.27 19.39 -12.22
C GLY A 185 -18.92 18.79 -12.63
N ARG A 186 -17.95 18.70 -11.72
CA ARG A 186 -16.67 18.05 -12.00
C ARG A 186 -16.84 16.55 -12.21
N THR A 187 -16.27 16.03 -13.27
CA THR A 187 -16.18 14.58 -13.50
C THR A 187 -14.87 14.05 -12.93
N VAL A 188 -14.95 12.99 -12.14
CA VAL A 188 -13.81 12.19 -11.67
C VAL A 188 -13.83 10.87 -12.42
N THR A 189 -12.78 10.59 -13.18
CA THR A 189 -12.68 9.38 -14.00
C THR A 189 -12.22 8.20 -13.14
N HIS A 190 -12.70 7.01 -13.47
CA HIS A 190 -12.31 5.73 -12.87
C HIS A 190 -12.07 4.68 -13.96
N ASN A 191 -11.52 3.53 -13.57
CA ASN A 191 -11.19 2.44 -14.50
C ASN A 191 -12.19 1.28 -14.44
N LEU A 192 -13.45 1.57 -14.12
CA LEU A 192 -14.53 0.58 -14.04
C LEU A 192 -15.40 0.54 -15.32
N THR A 193 -14.82 0.83 -16.46
CA THR A 193 -15.54 0.74 -17.75
C THR A 193 -15.88 -0.70 -18.06
N VAL A 194 -17.14 -0.93 -18.36
CA VAL A 194 -17.70 -2.18 -18.86
C VAL A 194 -17.66 -2.16 -20.39
#